data_8cfced1b6bc6e8acd7a73fab008f5daf
#
_entry.id   8cfced1b6bc6e8acd7a73fab008f5daf
#
_cell.length_a   1.000
_cell.length_b   1.000
_cell.length_c   1.000
_cell.angle_alpha   90.00
_cell.angle_beta   90.00
_cell.angle_gamma   90.00
#
_symmetry.space_group_name_H-M   'P 1'
#
loop_
_entity.id
_entity.type
_entity.pdbx_description
1 polymer ?
#
loop_
_entity_poly.entity_id
_entity_poly.type
_entity_poly.pdbx_seq_one_letter_code
_entity_poly.pdbx_strand_id
1 'polypeptide(L)'
;RQTLAEQQESKAKSINASNQAAIMRLMDELGSVASGDLTHQATVTEDITGAIADSVNYTVEELRSLVGNVQQAATMVAKTSSEVEASSNNLLLATDQQQQEIRGTGEAVLAMANRIADVSGQAQGSASVARQSRLAAETGLRAVQNAIGGMNAIRDQIQETSKRIKRLGESSQEIGEITELISDITEQTNVLALNAAIQAASAGEAGRGFSVVAEEVQRLAERSAEATRQISNLVKAIQSDTQDAIVAMERSTLGVVEGAKLSDNAGSALTEIDEVSRRLAELIETISHSTSVEAEAAQVVAQSIQR
;
A
#
# COMPACT_ATOMS: atom_id res chain seq x y z
N ARG A 1 -38.96 119.71 60.11
CA ARG A 1 -37.97 118.58 60.30
C ARG A 1 -38.59 117.30 60.78
N GLN A 2 -39.75 117.27 61.51
CA GLN A 2 -40.44 116.05 61.99
C GLN A 2 -41.12 115.25 60.86
N THR A 3 -41.66 115.84 59.82
CA THR A 3 -42.35 115.19 58.73
C THR A 3 -41.44 114.44 57.78
N LEU A 4 -40.14 114.79 57.67
CA LEU A 4 -39.16 114.06 56.79
C LEU A 4 -38.63 112.77 57.47
N ALA A 5 -38.49 112.78 58.82
CA ALA A 5 -38.11 111.64 59.59
C ALA A 5 -39.24 110.55 59.66
N GLU A 6 -40.50 110.93 59.78
CA GLU A 6 -41.62 110.05 59.69
C GLU A 6 -41.85 109.45 58.34
N GLN A 7 -41.59 110.23 57.25
CA GLN A 7 -41.61 109.69 55.91
C GLN A 7 -40.41 108.68 55.63
N GLN A 8 -39.24 108.98 56.21
CA GLN A 8 -38.10 108.02 56.06
C GLN A 8 -38.34 106.76 56.85
N GLU A 9 -38.89 106.87 58.08
CA GLU A 9 -39.24 105.70 58.92
C GLU A 9 -40.35 104.85 58.28
N SER A 10 -41.41 105.46 57.71
CA SER A 10 -42.46 104.80 56.98
C SER A 10 -41.96 104.09 55.77
N LYS A 11 -41.03 104.70 54.98
CA LYS A 11 -40.40 104.13 53.77
C LYS A 11 -39.46 102.93 54.12
N ALA A 12 -38.72 103.07 55.25
CA ALA A 12 -37.85 102.03 55.74
C ALA A 12 -38.70 100.82 56.24
N LYS A 13 -39.82 101.04 56.93
CA LYS A 13 -40.78 100.00 57.36
C LYS A 13 -41.42 99.24 56.17
N SER A 14 -41.76 100.04 55.09
CA SER A 14 -42.36 99.41 53.90
C SER A 14 -41.36 98.65 53.15
N ILE A 15 -40.08 99.11 52.97
CA ILE A 15 -39.01 98.34 52.38
C ILE A 15 -38.68 97.06 53.12
N ASN A 16 -38.63 97.14 54.47
CA ASN A 16 -38.39 95.99 55.37
C ASN A 16 -39.50 94.91 55.26
N ALA A 17 -40.78 95.38 55.25
CA ALA A 17 -41.92 94.47 55.07
C ALA A 17 -41.91 93.79 53.69
N SER A 18 -41.55 94.58 52.62
CA SER A 18 -41.36 94.01 51.22
C SER A 18 -40.22 92.95 51.18
N ASN A 19 -39.11 93.33 51.78
CA ASN A 19 -37.94 92.41 51.81
C ASN A 19 -38.27 91.09 52.62
N GLN A 20 -38.95 91.17 53.73
CA GLN A 20 -39.43 90.04 54.50
C GLN A 20 -40.37 89.15 53.69
N ALA A 21 -41.31 89.78 52.97
CA ALA A 21 -42.25 89.00 52.11
C ALA A 21 -41.53 88.32 50.95
N ALA A 22 -40.55 88.99 50.38
CA ALA A 22 -39.70 88.40 49.31
C ALA A 22 -38.81 87.23 49.79
N ILE A 23 -38.22 87.40 51.02
CA ILE A 23 -37.44 86.34 51.61
C ILE A 23 -38.34 85.08 51.97
N MET A 24 -39.53 85.32 52.52
CA MET A 24 -40.45 84.23 52.79
C MET A 24 -40.89 83.46 51.53
N ARG A 25 -41.17 84.18 50.46
CA ARG A 25 -41.51 83.59 49.16
C ARG A 25 -40.34 82.76 48.61
N LEU A 26 -39.12 83.34 48.61
CA LEU A 26 -37.97 82.62 48.19
C LEU A 26 -37.72 81.34 49.04
N MET A 27 -37.94 81.42 50.37
CA MET A 27 -37.80 80.25 51.25
C MET A 27 -38.84 79.18 50.93
N ASP A 28 -40.04 79.53 50.58
CA ASP A 28 -41.11 78.60 50.19
C ASP A 28 -40.80 77.91 48.87
N GLU A 29 -40.35 78.71 47.89
CA GLU A 29 -39.84 78.18 46.54
C GLU A 29 -38.64 77.27 46.71
N LEU A 30 -37.71 77.64 47.59
CA LEU A 30 -36.58 76.76 47.94
C LEU A 30 -36.98 75.47 48.66
N GLY A 31 -38.11 75.51 49.41
CA GLY A 31 -38.65 74.33 50.03
C GLY A 31 -39.05 73.21 49.02
N SER A 32 -39.57 73.65 47.88
CA SER A 32 -39.90 72.73 46.78
C SER A 32 -38.61 72.08 46.19
N VAL A 33 -37.53 72.86 45.98
CA VAL A 33 -36.26 72.36 45.53
C VAL A 33 -35.64 71.40 46.58
N ALA A 34 -35.73 71.74 47.88
CA ALA A 34 -35.23 70.88 48.96
C ALA A 34 -35.96 69.55 49.06
N SER A 35 -37.23 69.50 48.67
CA SER A 35 -38.01 68.27 48.58
C SER A 35 -37.75 67.41 47.35
N GLY A 36 -36.85 67.85 46.49
CA GLY A 36 -36.39 67.14 45.24
C GLY A 36 -37.11 67.54 43.97
N ASP A 37 -38.00 68.54 44.01
CA ASP A 37 -38.70 69.07 42.84
C ASP A 37 -37.86 70.14 42.18
N LEU A 38 -37.01 69.75 41.25
CA LEU A 38 -36.17 70.62 40.48
C LEU A 38 -36.91 71.25 39.31
N THR A 39 -38.20 71.03 39.12
CA THR A 39 -38.97 71.68 38.01
C THR A 39 -39.37 73.12 38.35
N HIS A 40 -39.37 73.52 39.63
CA HIS A 40 -39.64 74.89 40.04
C HIS A 40 -38.46 75.82 39.88
N GLN A 41 -38.74 77.04 39.49
CA GLN A 41 -37.77 78.15 39.43
C GLN A 41 -38.16 79.22 40.45
N ALA A 42 -37.18 79.75 41.15
CA ALA A 42 -37.40 80.89 42.06
C ALA A 42 -37.70 82.14 41.26
N THR A 43 -38.69 82.88 41.73
CA THR A 43 -39.17 84.13 41.12
C THR A 43 -38.10 85.22 41.27
N VAL A 44 -37.53 85.66 40.16
CA VAL A 44 -36.53 86.76 40.14
C VAL A 44 -37.29 88.12 40.31
N THR A 45 -37.06 88.84 41.36
CA THR A 45 -37.64 90.17 41.63
C THR A 45 -36.56 91.20 41.63
N GLU A 46 -36.97 92.51 41.42
CA GLU A 46 -36.08 93.69 41.46
C GLU A 46 -35.60 94.06 42.88
N ASP A 47 -35.92 93.26 43.90
CA ASP A 47 -35.53 93.48 45.28
C ASP A 47 -34.18 92.74 45.64
N ILE A 48 -33.87 92.82 46.97
CA ILE A 48 -32.60 92.18 47.49
C ILE A 48 -32.50 90.67 47.23
N THR A 49 -33.64 90.01 46.97
CA THR A 49 -33.71 88.58 46.77
C THR A 49 -33.53 88.14 45.34
N GLY A 50 -33.58 89.07 44.34
CA GLY A 50 -33.50 88.77 42.93
C GLY A 50 -32.15 88.05 42.53
N ALA A 51 -31.07 88.66 43.03
CA ALA A 51 -29.73 88.05 42.78
C ALA A 51 -29.53 86.68 43.42
N ILE A 52 -30.21 86.43 44.53
CA ILE A 52 -30.22 85.08 45.22
C ILE A 52 -31.09 84.12 44.42
N ALA A 53 -32.27 84.57 43.95
CA ALA A 53 -33.18 83.74 43.14
C ALA A 53 -32.46 83.32 41.80
N ASP A 54 -31.75 84.24 41.15
CA ASP A 54 -30.95 83.93 39.95
C ASP A 54 -29.86 82.84 40.24
N SER A 55 -29.13 83.04 41.33
CA SER A 55 -28.07 82.04 41.73
C SER A 55 -28.68 80.71 42.07
N VAL A 56 -29.84 80.65 42.72
CA VAL A 56 -30.61 79.44 43.01
C VAL A 56 -31.06 78.78 41.71
N ASN A 57 -31.70 79.55 40.79
CA ASN A 57 -32.12 79.03 39.48
C ASN A 57 -30.96 78.41 38.67
N TYR A 58 -29.83 79.10 38.68
CA TYR A 58 -28.61 78.51 38.06
C TYR A 58 -28.19 77.17 38.73
N THR A 59 -28.18 77.16 40.06
CA THR A 59 -27.83 75.91 40.81
C THR A 59 -28.84 74.79 40.55
N VAL A 60 -30.14 75.10 40.47
CA VAL A 60 -31.23 74.14 40.18
C VAL A 60 -31.06 73.58 38.76
N GLU A 61 -30.69 74.44 37.76
CA GLU A 61 -30.44 73.99 36.39
C GLU A 61 -29.25 73.08 36.32
N GLU A 62 -28.15 73.39 37.01
CA GLU A 62 -26.97 72.53 37.09
C GLU A 62 -27.29 71.17 37.76
N LEU A 63 -28.09 71.20 38.87
CA LEU A 63 -28.56 69.98 39.54
C LEU A 63 -29.48 69.15 38.63
N ARG A 64 -30.35 69.76 37.83
CA ARG A 64 -31.22 69.10 36.84
C ARG A 64 -30.40 68.41 35.78
N SER A 65 -29.40 69.13 35.23
CA SER A 65 -28.43 68.57 34.27
C SER A 65 -27.67 67.37 34.86
N LEU A 66 -27.19 67.52 36.08
CA LEU A 66 -26.44 66.45 36.77
C LEU A 66 -27.31 65.19 37.02
N VAL A 67 -28.56 65.38 37.51
CA VAL A 67 -29.53 64.29 37.70
C VAL A 67 -29.88 63.60 36.38
N GLY A 68 -30.06 64.40 35.28
CA GLY A 68 -30.29 63.87 33.95
C GLY A 68 -29.11 62.99 33.46
N ASN A 69 -27.88 63.48 33.65
CA ASN A 69 -26.68 62.71 33.30
C ASN A 69 -26.54 61.41 34.11
N VAL A 70 -26.84 61.46 35.43
CA VAL A 70 -26.84 60.29 36.30
C VAL A 70 -27.90 59.28 35.85
N GLN A 71 -29.11 59.77 35.53
CA GLN A 71 -30.20 58.92 35.06
C GLN A 71 -29.87 58.24 33.70
N GLN A 72 -29.26 59.01 32.82
CA GLN A 72 -28.77 58.46 31.54
C GLN A 72 -27.65 57.41 31.76
N ALA A 73 -26.70 57.70 32.63
CA ALA A 73 -25.63 56.76 32.99
C ALA A 73 -26.21 55.49 33.64
N ALA A 74 -27.17 55.62 34.56
CA ALA A 74 -27.83 54.50 35.17
C ALA A 74 -28.59 53.60 34.17
N THR A 75 -29.28 54.23 33.20
CA THR A 75 -29.95 53.54 32.08
C THR A 75 -28.97 52.80 31.21
N MET A 76 -27.83 53.45 30.88
CA MET A 76 -26.76 52.84 30.10
C MET A 76 -26.15 51.64 30.84
N VAL A 77 -25.86 51.74 32.14
CA VAL A 77 -25.36 50.65 32.97
C VAL A 77 -26.35 49.48 32.98
N ALA A 78 -27.67 49.78 33.20
CA ALA A 78 -28.69 48.73 33.18
C ALA A 78 -28.77 48.00 31.84
N LYS A 79 -28.72 48.74 30.73
CA LYS A 79 -28.68 48.16 29.37
C LYS A 79 -27.43 47.30 29.15
N THR A 80 -26.25 47.83 29.49
CA THR A 80 -24.99 47.08 29.34
C THR A 80 -24.97 45.82 30.22
N SER A 81 -25.51 45.89 31.43
CA SER A 81 -25.62 44.73 32.30
C SER A 81 -26.50 43.63 31.69
N SER A 82 -27.63 43.97 31.08
CA SER A 82 -28.49 43.00 30.38
C SER A 82 -27.80 42.42 29.14
N GLU A 83 -27.06 43.21 28.37
CA GLU A 83 -26.27 42.73 27.23
C GLU A 83 -25.16 41.78 27.68
N VAL A 84 -24.48 42.06 28.78
CA VAL A 84 -23.44 41.18 29.37
C VAL A 84 -24.06 39.88 29.85
N GLU A 85 -25.25 39.91 30.49
CA GLU A 85 -25.96 38.70 30.90
C GLU A 85 -26.36 37.82 29.73
N ALA A 86 -26.90 38.40 28.64
CA ALA A 86 -27.22 37.67 27.41
C ALA A 86 -25.98 37.09 26.76
N SER A 87 -24.87 37.85 26.68
CA SER A 87 -23.60 37.37 26.17
C SER A 87 -23.01 36.23 27.00
N SER A 88 -23.11 36.31 28.33
CA SER A 88 -22.65 35.25 29.25
C SER A 88 -23.42 33.95 29.06
N ASN A 89 -24.77 34.03 28.91
CA ASN A 89 -25.58 32.87 28.63
C ASN A 89 -25.21 32.21 27.26
N ASN A 90 -25.00 33.00 26.21
CA ASN A 90 -24.56 32.49 24.93
C ASN A 90 -23.18 31.83 25.03
N LEU A 91 -22.28 32.40 25.81
CA LEU A 91 -20.95 31.83 26.04
C LEU A 91 -21.01 30.48 26.76
N LEU A 92 -21.91 30.35 27.76
CA LEU A 92 -22.14 29.09 28.47
C LEU A 92 -22.62 27.99 27.51
N LEU A 93 -23.60 28.31 26.65
CA LEU A 93 -24.12 27.37 25.65
C LEU A 93 -22.99 26.96 24.63
N ALA A 94 -22.24 27.92 24.16
CA ALA A 94 -21.11 27.66 23.25
C ALA A 94 -20.03 26.79 23.92
N THR A 95 -19.77 27.01 25.21
CA THR A 95 -18.79 26.22 25.97
C THR A 95 -19.26 24.77 26.16
N ASP A 96 -20.55 24.55 26.43
CA ASP A 96 -21.11 23.20 26.54
C ASP A 96 -21.04 22.45 25.22
N GLN A 97 -21.40 23.11 24.11
CA GLN A 97 -21.24 22.55 22.78
C GLN A 97 -19.76 22.20 22.45
N GLN A 98 -18.86 23.12 22.75
CA GLN A 98 -17.41 22.88 22.54
C GLN A 98 -16.91 21.69 23.36
N GLN A 99 -17.41 21.52 24.61
CA GLN A 99 -17.04 20.39 25.44
C GLN A 99 -17.53 19.05 24.88
N GLN A 100 -18.73 19.04 24.26
CA GLN A 100 -19.24 17.84 23.57
C GLN A 100 -18.38 17.51 22.32
N GLU A 101 -18.00 18.52 21.52
CA GLU A 101 -17.11 18.34 20.36
C GLU A 101 -15.72 17.83 20.76
N ILE A 102 -15.16 18.32 21.86
CA ILE A 102 -13.89 17.85 22.42
C ILE A 102 -13.99 16.38 22.84
N ARG A 103 -15.07 15.97 23.52
CA ARG A 103 -15.28 14.56 23.87
C ARG A 103 -15.39 13.67 22.64
N GLY A 104 -16.18 14.07 21.63
CA GLY A 104 -16.26 13.33 20.36
C GLY A 104 -14.92 13.22 19.63
N THR A 105 -14.12 14.27 19.67
CA THR A 105 -12.75 14.25 19.13
C THR A 105 -11.85 13.26 19.90
N GLY A 106 -11.97 13.23 21.23
CA GLY A 106 -11.25 12.27 22.06
C GLY A 106 -11.57 10.81 21.73
N GLU A 107 -12.86 10.49 21.55
CA GLU A 107 -13.29 9.15 21.13
C GLU A 107 -12.76 8.79 19.74
N ALA A 108 -12.79 9.73 18.79
CA ALA A 108 -12.24 9.53 17.45
C ALA A 108 -10.72 9.26 17.46
N VAL A 109 -9.97 9.97 18.31
CA VAL A 109 -8.52 9.75 18.48
C VAL A 109 -8.22 8.39 19.09
N LEU A 110 -9.00 7.93 20.08
CA LEU A 110 -8.86 6.58 20.63
C LEU A 110 -9.16 5.49 19.58
N ALA A 111 -10.20 5.68 18.78
CA ALA A 111 -10.52 4.78 17.68
C ALA A 111 -9.39 4.77 16.61
N MET A 112 -8.80 5.92 16.33
CA MET A 112 -7.63 6.03 15.44
C MET A 112 -6.41 5.27 15.98
N ALA A 113 -6.11 5.40 17.28
CA ALA A 113 -5.01 4.67 17.91
C ALA A 113 -5.17 3.14 17.79
N ASN A 114 -6.38 2.63 17.98
CA ASN A 114 -6.69 1.22 17.80
C ASN A 114 -6.47 0.77 16.33
N ARG A 115 -6.93 1.56 15.36
CA ARG A 115 -6.70 1.27 13.93
C ARG A 115 -5.22 1.27 13.56
N ILE A 116 -4.44 2.17 14.11
CA ILE A 116 -2.98 2.23 13.92
C ILE A 116 -2.33 0.95 14.45
N ALA A 117 -2.75 0.47 15.62
CA ALA A 117 -2.27 -0.79 16.18
C ALA A 117 -2.60 -1.99 15.27
N ASP A 118 -3.82 -2.05 14.72
CA ASP A 118 -4.24 -3.08 13.78
C ASP A 118 -3.40 -3.05 12.49
N VAL A 119 -3.19 -1.85 11.91
CA VAL A 119 -2.34 -1.68 10.71
C VAL A 119 -0.90 -2.12 10.99
N SER A 120 -0.37 -1.79 12.16
CA SER A 120 0.98 -2.23 12.58
C SER A 120 1.08 -3.76 12.67
N GLY A 121 0.06 -4.41 13.26
CA GLY A 121 -0.02 -5.87 13.32
C GLY A 121 -0.10 -6.53 11.95
N GLN A 122 -0.91 -5.98 11.03
CA GLN A 122 -1.01 -6.45 9.65
C GLN A 122 0.30 -6.24 8.88
N ALA A 123 0.99 -5.12 9.09
CA ALA A 123 2.29 -4.87 8.51
C ALA A 123 3.31 -5.93 8.95
N GLN A 124 3.40 -6.24 10.24
CA GLN A 124 4.28 -7.30 10.75
C GLN A 124 3.96 -8.67 10.17
N GLY A 125 2.67 -9.03 10.06
CA GLY A 125 2.22 -10.24 9.39
C GLY A 125 2.67 -10.29 7.93
N SER A 126 2.46 -9.21 7.19
CA SER A 126 2.86 -9.08 5.78
C SER A 126 4.38 -9.16 5.59
N ALA A 127 5.19 -8.58 6.51
CA ALA A 127 6.64 -8.72 6.50
C ALA A 127 7.10 -10.18 6.66
N SER A 128 6.39 -10.95 7.51
CA SER A 128 6.66 -12.38 7.69
C SER A 128 6.38 -13.15 6.39
N VAL A 129 5.24 -12.90 5.74
CA VAL A 129 4.87 -13.51 4.46
C VAL A 129 5.88 -13.15 3.36
N ALA A 130 6.29 -11.89 3.25
CA ALA A 130 7.29 -11.46 2.28
C ALA A 130 8.63 -12.19 2.47
N ARG A 131 9.11 -12.33 3.71
CA ARG A 131 10.32 -13.11 4.03
C ARG A 131 10.17 -14.57 3.67
N GLN A 132 9.03 -15.18 3.97
CA GLN A 132 8.76 -16.58 3.63
C GLN A 132 8.71 -16.79 2.11
N SER A 133 8.08 -15.87 1.36
CA SER A 133 8.04 -15.90 -0.11
C SER A 133 9.44 -15.82 -0.71
N ARG A 134 10.30 -14.95 -0.17
CA ARG A 134 11.70 -14.83 -0.59
C ARG A 134 12.47 -16.13 -0.37
N LEU A 135 12.35 -16.75 0.80
CA LEU A 135 13.00 -18.04 1.09
C LEU A 135 12.50 -19.16 0.18
N ALA A 136 11.20 -19.17 -0.13
CA ALA A 136 10.62 -20.14 -1.06
C ALA A 136 11.16 -19.94 -2.49
N ALA A 137 11.23 -18.68 -2.95
CA ALA A 137 11.80 -18.32 -4.25
C ALA A 137 13.28 -18.70 -4.36
N GLU A 138 14.09 -18.41 -3.35
CA GLU A 138 15.51 -18.80 -3.29
C GLU A 138 15.69 -20.33 -3.29
N THR A 139 14.85 -21.06 -2.58
CA THR A 139 14.86 -22.53 -2.58
C THR A 139 14.45 -23.09 -3.93
N GLY A 140 13.40 -22.52 -4.55
CA GLY A 140 12.95 -22.86 -5.89
C GLY A 140 14.04 -22.58 -6.95
N LEU A 141 14.72 -21.45 -6.85
CA LEU A 141 15.80 -21.09 -7.75
C LEU A 141 16.95 -22.11 -7.70
N ARG A 142 17.35 -22.55 -6.51
CA ARG A 142 18.35 -23.62 -6.36
C ARG A 142 17.89 -24.94 -6.98
N ALA A 143 16.60 -25.29 -6.80
CA ALA A 143 16.04 -26.51 -7.40
C ALA A 143 16.06 -26.42 -8.94
N VAL A 144 15.70 -25.27 -9.51
CA VAL A 144 15.77 -25.01 -10.96
C VAL A 144 17.20 -25.09 -11.48
N GLN A 145 18.17 -24.50 -10.80
CA GLN A 145 19.59 -24.58 -11.18
C GLN A 145 20.08 -26.04 -11.18
N ASN A 146 19.70 -26.83 -10.19
CA ASN A 146 20.00 -28.26 -10.15
C ASN A 146 19.34 -29.03 -11.31
N ALA A 147 18.09 -28.69 -11.66
CA ALA A 147 17.38 -29.28 -12.79
C ALA A 147 18.11 -28.97 -14.12
N ILE A 148 18.54 -27.71 -14.33
CA ILE A 148 19.33 -27.32 -15.50
C ILE A 148 20.65 -28.09 -15.56
N GLY A 149 21.35 -28.24 -14.43
CA GLY A 149 22.55 -29.06 -14.31
C GLY A 149 22.28 -30.52 -14.68
N GLY A 150 21.18 -31.10 -14.20
CA GLY A 150 20.73 -32.45 -14.57
C GLY A 150 20.40 -32.59 -16.04
N MET A 151 19.72 -31.61 -16.65
CA MET A 151 19.43 -31.59 -18.09
C MET A 151 20.70 -31.56 -18.94
N ASN A 152 21.70 -30.77 -18.54
CA ASN A 152 22.99 -30.75 -19.22
C ASN A 152 23.71 -32.10 -19.15
N ALA A 153 23.73 -32.76 -18.00
CA ALA A 153 24.28 -34.09 -17.84
C ALA A 153 23.56 -35.13 -18.70
N ILE A 154 22.23 -35.07 -18.79
CA ILE A 154 21.42 -35.94 -19.66
C ILE A 154 21.77 -35.68 -21.14
N ARG A 155 21.93 -34.42 -21.56
CA ARG A 155 22.32 -34.08 -22.92
C ARG A 155 23.68 -34.67 -23.28
N ASP A 156 24.68 -34.56 -22.41
CA ASP A 156 26.02 -35.11 -22.63
C ASP A 156 25.96 -36.65 -22.72
N GLN A 157 25.15 -37.30 -21.89
CA GLN A 157 24.92 -38.74 -21.93
C GLN A 157 24.25 -39.19 -23.25
N ILE A 158 23.23 -38.43 -23.72
CA ILE A 158 22.60 -38.71 -25.01
C ILE A 158 23.61 -38.59 -26.16
N GLN A 159 24.45 -37.57 -26.15
CA GLN A 159 25.49 -37.40 -27.19
C GLN A 159 26.50 -38.55 -27.21
N GLU A 160 26.95 -39.00 -26.04
CA GLU A 160 27.86 -40.14 -25.93
C GLU A 160 27.17 -41.43 -26.40
N THR A 161 25.92 -41.64 -26.03
CA THR A 161 25.13 -42.81 -26.47
C THR A 161 24.90 -42.75 -27.98
N SER A 162 24.61 -41.62 -28.55
CA SER A 162 24.44 -41.42 -30.00
C SER A 162 25.72 -41.77 -30.77
N LYS A 163 26.90 -41.36 -30.26
CA LYS A 163 28.19 -41.76 -30.85
C LYS A 163 28.43 -43.27 -30.83
N ARG A 164 28.01 -43.96 -29.76
CA ARG A 164 28.13 -45.43 -29.64
C ARG A 164 27.19 -46.14 -30.60
N ILE A 165 25.94 -45.66 -30.74
CA ILE A 165 24.96 -46.22 -31.65
C ILE A 165 25.41 -46.01 -33.10
N LYS A 166 25.96 -44.81 -33.46
CA LYS A 166 26.53 -44.60 -34.77
C LYS A 166 27.67 -45.56 -35.14
N ARG A 167 28.58 -45.83 -34.18
CA ARG A 167 29.64 -46.84 -34.36
C ARG A 167 29.08 -48.23 -34.53
N LEU A 168 28.00 -48.58 -33.79
CA LEU A 168 27.33 -49.88 -33.97
C LEU A 168 26.73 -50.01 -35.36
N GLY A 169 26.13 -48.93 -35.91
CA GLY A 169 25.62 -48.85 -37.28
C GLY A 169 26.73 -49.07 -38.31
N GLU A 170 27.88 -48.37 -38.14
CA GLU A 170 29.08 -48.54 -39.00
C GLU A 170 29.60 -50.00 -38.94
N SER A 171 29.75 -50.58 -37.75
CA SER A 171 30.18 -51.98 -37.61
C SER A 171 29.17 -52.97 -38.19
N SER A 172 27.89 -52.71 -38.10
CA SER A 172 26.82 -53.54 -38.69
C SER A 172 26.86 -53.44 -40.22
N GLN A 173 27.23 -52.31 -40.79
CA GLN A 173 27.43 -52.16 -42.21
C GLN A 173 28.62 -53.03 -42.69
N GLU A 174 29.77 -52.95 -41.99
CA GLU A 174 30.94 -53.80 -42.31
C GLU A 174 30.60 -55.31 -42.20
N ILE A 175 29.84 -55.73 -41.14
CA ILE A 175 29.39 -57.10 -41.03
C ILE A 175 28.47 -57.49 -42.21
N GLY A 176 27.61 -56.57 -42.67
CA GLY A 176 26.78 -56.78 -43.86
C GLY A 176 27.61 -57.07 -45.13
N GLU A 177 28.63 -56.29 -45.34
CA GLU A 177 29.57 -56.49 -46.52
C GLU A 177 30.33 -57.81 -46.43
N ILE A 178 30.82 -58.20 -45.23
CA ILE A 178 31.44 -59.47 -45.00
C ILE A 178 30.44 -60.64 -45.24
N THR A 179 29.20 -60.47 -44.79
CA THR A 179 28.15 -61.47 -44.99
C THR A 179 27.82 -61.66 -46.47
N GLU A 180 27.78 -60.59 -47.25
CA GLU A 180 27.56 -60.63 -48.68
C GLU A 180 28.77 -61.38 -49.40
N LEU A 181 30.01 -61.07 -49.02
CA LEU A 181 31.20 -61.78 -49.51
C LEU A 181 31.14 -63.28 -49.19
N ILE A 182 30.71 -63.66 -47.95
CA ILE A 182 30.55 -65.08 -47.57
C ILE A 182 29.46 -65.76 -48.43
N SER A 183 28.36 -65.03 -48.71
CA SER A 183 27.35 -65.56 -49.63
C SER A 183 27.89 -65.85 -51.02
N ASP A 184 28.66 -64.95 -51.59
CA ASP A 184 29.31 -65.13 -52.90
C ASP A 184 30.29 -66.34 -52.88
N ILE A 185 31.08 -66.47 -51.80
CA ILE A 185 31.97 -67.60 -51.63
C ILE A 185 31.23 -68.93 -51.54
N THR A 186 30.14 -68.94 -50.83
CA THR A 186 29.31 -70.17 -50.68
C THR A 186 28.62 -70.55 -51.96
N GLU A 187 28.14 -69.56 -52.77
CA GLU A 187 27.65 -69.81 -54.14
C GLU A 187 28.70 -70.37 -55.09
N GLN A 188 29.92 -69.73 -55.12
CA GLN A 188 31.00 -70.22 -55.87
C GLN A 188 31.41 -71.63 -55.46
N THR A 189 31.47 -71.93 -54.18
CA THR A 189 31.79 -73.23 -53.63
C THR A 189 30.74 -74.28 -54.05
N ASN A 190 29.50 -73.92 -54.08
CA ASN A 190 28.38 -74.77 -54.55
C ASN A 190 28.54 -75.13 -56.02
N VAL A 191 28.87 -74.10 -56.84
CA VAL A 191 29.12 -74.32 -58.29
C VAL A 191 30.33 -75.17 -58.50
N LEU A 192 31.46 -74.97 -57.73
CA LEU A 192 32.63 -75.79 -57.83
C LEU A 192 32.33 -77.26 -57.40
N ALA A 193 31.60 -77.46 -56.35
CA ALA A 193 31.19 -78.79 -55.90
C ALA A 193 30.34 -79.51 -56.96
N LEU A 194 29.37 -78.80 -57.56
CA LEU A 194 28.54 -79.30 -58.66
C LEU A 194 29.41 -79.73 -59.84
N ASN A 195 30.35 -78.86 -60.23
CA ASN A 195 31.31 -79.21 -61.34
C ASN A 195 32.14 -80.45 -61.00
N ALA A 196 32.64 -80.57 -59.79
CA ALA A 196 33.36 -81.73 -59.31
C ALA A 196 32.54 -83.01 -59.32
N ALA A 197 31.23 -82.90 -58.88
CA ALA A 197 30.31 -84.03 -58.96
C ALA A 197 30.05 -84.50 -60.38
N ILE A 198 29.94 -83.59 -61.36
CA ILE A 198 29.74 -83.89 -62.77
C ILE A 198 30.96 -84.59 -63.32
N GLN A 199 32.18 -84.10 -63.01
CA GLN A 199 33.42 -84.76 -63.44
C GLN A 199 33.61 -86.14 -62.81
N ALA A 200 33.28 -86.27 -61.53
CA ALA A 200 33.30 -87.56 -60.83
C ALA A 200 32.33 -88.59 -61.45
N ALA A 201 31.14 -88.18 -61.82
CA ALA A 201 30.15 -88.98 -62.54
C ALA A 201 30.66 -89.40 -63.93
N SER A 202 31.37 -88.52 -64.66
CA SER A 202 31.93 -88.77 -65.93
C SER A 202 33.12 -89.82 -65.92
N ALA A 203 33.78 -89.92 -64.73
CA ALA A 203 34.90 -90.91 -64.53
C ALA A 203 34.38 -92.31 -64.18
N GLY A 204 33.06 -92.52 -64.03
CA GLY A 204 32.46 -93.87 -63.79
C GLY A 204 32.86 -94.45 -62.44
N GLU A 205 33.17 -95.73 -62.37
CA GLU A 205 33.53 -96.40 -61.12
C GLU A 205 34.79 -95.81 -60.43
N ALA A 206 35.75 -95.26 -61.17
CA ALA A 206 36.91 -94.62 -60.59
C ALA A 206 36.57 -93.23 -59.89
N GLY A 207 35.47 -92.67 -60.20
CA GLY A 207 35.07 -91.39 -59.63
C GLY A 207 34.13 -91.46 -58.37
N ARG A 208 33.66 -92.65 -58.03
CA ARG A 208 32.64 -92.83 -56.92
C ARG A 208 33.02 -92.11 -55.61
N GLY A 209 34.32 -92.31 -55.19
CA GLY A 209 34.75 -91.67 -53.91
C GLY A 209 34.75 -90.13 -54.01
N PHE A 210 35.08 -89.56 -55.15
CA PHE A 210 35.08 -88.13 -55.40
C PHE A 210 33.65 -87.57 -55.51
N SER A 211 32.66 -88.32 -56.06
CA SER A 211 31.29 -87.95 -56.14
C SER A 211 30.68 -87.71 -54.72
N VAL A 212 30.93 -88.66 -53.77
CA VAL A 212 30.51 -88.57 -52.40
C VAL A 212 31.07 -87.32 -51.71
N VAL A 213 32.34 -87.00 -51.94
CA VAL A 213 32.98 -85.78 -51.37
C VAL A 213 32.38 -84.54 -52.01
N ALA A 214 32.15 -84.54 -53.29
CA ALA A 214 31.56 -83.38 -53.99
C ALA A 214 30.10 -83.08 -53.50
N GLU A 215 29.30 -84.16 -53.36
CA GLU A 215 27.95 -84.04 -52.79
C GLU A 215 27.95 -83.54 -51.35
N GLU A 216 28.90 -83.93 -50.50
CA GLU A 216 29.01 -83.45 -49.13
C GLU A 216 29.48 -82.00 -49.08
N VAL A 217 30.42 -81.56 -49.98
CA VAL A 217 30.85 -80.18 -50.15
C VAL A 217 29.67 -79.31 -50.65
N GLN A 218 28.89 -79.82 -51.60
CA GLN A 218 27.68 -79.15 -52.07
C GLN A 218 26.66 -78.91 -50.89
N ARG A 219 26.36 -79.98 -50.13
CA ARG A 219 25.47 -79.91 -48.96
C ARG A 219 26.01 -78.95 -47.93
N LEU A 220 27.31 -78.89 -47.69
CA LEU A 220 27.93 -77.92 -46.76
C LEU A 220 27.84 -76.48 -47.30
N ALA A 221 28.01 -76.26 -48.60
CA ALA A 221 27.81 -74.94 -49.22
C ALA A 221 26.33 -74.47 -49.07
N GLU A 222 25.37 -75.33 -49.37
CA GLU A 222 23.95 -75.02 -49.19
C GLU A 222 23.61 -74.64 -47.73
N ARG A 223 24.11 -75.39 -46.76
CA ARG A 223 23.93 -75.08 -45.33
C ARG A 223 24.60 -73.78 -44.92
N SER A 224 25.79 -73.50 -45.47
CA SER A 224 26.48 -72.25 -45.21
C SER A 224 25.76 -71.06 -45.84
N ALA A 225 25.22 -71.20 -47.07
CA ALA A 225 24.40 -70.19 -47.69
C ALA A 225 23.13 -69.82 -46.87
N GLU A 226 22.44 -70.88 -46.35
CA GLU A 226 21.29 -70.64 -45.50
C GLU A 226 21.64 -69.95 -44.18
N ALA A 227 22.75 -70.34 -43.51
CA ALA A 227 23.24 -69.65 -42.32
C ALA A 227 23.62 -68.20 -42.60
N THR A 228 24.30 -67.94 -43.74
CA THR A 228 24.67 -66.60 -44.18
C THR A 228 23.45 -65.73 -44.44
N ARG A 229 22.39 -66.27 -45.07
CA ARG A 229 21.13 -65.58 -45.28
C ARG A 229 20.47 -65.17 -43.96
N GLN A 230 20.51 -66.08 -42.94
CA GLN A 230 19.98 -65.76 -41.60
C GLN A 230 20.79 -64.61 -40.95
N ILE A 231 22.13 -64.62 -41.05
CA ILE A 231 22.98 -63.55 -40.53
C ILE A 231 22.69 -62.24 -41.25
N SER A 232 22.53 -62.21 -42.59
CA SER A 232 22.17 -61.04 -43.34
C SER A 232 20.85 -60.40 -42.88
N ASN A 233 19.83 -61.22 -42.59
CA ASN A 233 18.58 -60.73 -42.08
C ASN A 233 18.71 -60.15 -40.67
N LEU A 234 19.51 -60.73 -39.78
CA LEU A 234 19.81 -60.16 -38.47
C LEU A 234 20.58 -58.86 -38.57
N VAL A 235 21.56 -58.75 -39.47
CA VAL A 235 22.32 -57.51 -39.69
C VAL A 235 21.42 -56.39 -40.20
N LYS A 236 20.51 -56.67 -41.13
CA LYS A 236 19.54 -55.67 -41.64
C LYS A 236 18.60 -55.19 -40.50
N ALA A 237 18.16 -56.09 -39.62
CA ALA A 237 17.38 -55.74 -38.47
C ALA A 237 18.15 -54.80 -37.51
N ILE A 238 19.45 -55.15 -37.23
CA ILE A 238 20.32 -54.30 -36.38
C ILE A 238 20.52 -52.90 -37.02
N GLN A 239 20.71 -52.81 -38.33
CA GLN A 239 20.84 -51.56 -39.06
C GLN A 239 19.58 -50.70 -38.94
N SER A 240 18.39 -51.30 -39.08
CA SER A 240 17.11 -50.64 -38.88
C SER A 240 16.95 -50.10 -37.44
N ASP A 241 17.23 -50.97 -36.45
CA ASP A 241 17.11 -50.61 -35.02
C ASP A 241 18.10 -49.51 -34.62
N THR A 242 19.32 -49.52 -35.19
CA THR A 242 20.29 -48.44 -34.95
C THR A 242 19.85 -47.13 -35.56
N GLN A 243 19.23 -47.12 -36.73
CA GLN A 243 18.71 -45.94 -37.37
C GLN A 243 17.55 -45.36 -36.54
N ASP A 244 16.63 -46.20 -36.10
CA ASP A 244 15.50 -45.79 -35.23
C ASP A 244 16.00 -45.23 -33.90
N ALA A 245 17.03 -45.83 -33.31
CA ALA A 245 17.67 -45.37 -32.08
C ALA A 245 18.33 -43.96 -32.28
N ILE A 246 18.98 -43.70 -33.44
CA ILE A 246 19.52 -42.37 -33.74
C ILE A 246 18.40 -41.31 -33.76
N VAL A 247 17.32 -41.58 -34.46
CA VAL A 247 16.17 -40.65 -34.53
C VAL A 247 15.57 -40.42 -33.13
N ALA A 248 15.46 -41.45 -32.29
CA ALA A 248 14.98 -41.33 -30.91
C ALA A 248 15.94 -40.47 -30.07
N MET A 249 17.24 -40.61 -30.22
CA MET A 249 18.26 -39.77 -29.54
C MET A 249 18.17 -38.29 -29.94
N GLU A 250 17.97 -38.00 -31.24
CA GLU A 250 17.78 -36.64 -31.73
C GLU A 250 16.54 -36.00 -31.10
N ARG A 251 15.40 -36.71 -31.05
CA ARG A 251 14.19 -36.25 -30.40
C ARG A 251 14.39 -36.02 -28.89
N SER A 252 15.14 -36.92 -28.23
CA SER A 252 15.46 -36.78 -26.82
C SER A 252 16.34 -35.54 -26.55
N THR A 253 17.29 -35.26 -27.44
CA THR A 253 18.14 -34.07 -27.37
C THR A 253 17.30 -32.78 -27.46
N LEU A 254 16.35 -32.73 -28.39
CA LEU A 254 15.42 -31.58 -28.51
C LEU A 254 14.57 -31.41 -27.23
N GLY A 255 14.05 -32.51 -26.71
CA GLY A 255 13.27 -32.47 -25.45
C GLY A 255 14.08 -31.96 -24.27
N VAL A 256 15.35 -32.36 -24.15
CA VAL A 256 16.23 -31.87 -23.08
C VAL A 256 16.54 -30.37 -23.22
N VAL A 257 16.79 -29.89 -24.46
CA VAL A 257 17.04 -28.46 -24.73
C VAL A 257 15.79 -27.63 -24.40
N GLU A 258 14.61 -28.11 -24.76
CA GLU A 258 13.34 -27.43 -24.43
C GLU A 258 13.09 -27.45 -22.93
N GLY A 259 13.32 -28.56 -22.24
CA GLY A 259 13.22 -28.68 -20.79
C GLY A 259 14.17 -27.72 -20.05
N ALA A 260 15.40 -27.60 -20.52
CA ALA A 260 16.37 -26.63 -19.99
C ALA A 260 15.89 -25.18 -20.16
N LYS A 261 15.34 -24.82 -21.32
CA LYS A 261 14.76 -23.49 -21.60
C LYS A 261 13.56 -23.20 -20.71
N LEU A 262 12.66 -24.18 -20.51
CA LEU A 262 11.51 -24.02 -19.59
C LEU A 262 11.98 -23.84 -18.15
N SER A 263 13.01 -24.54 -17.74
CA SER A 263 13.63 -24.40 -16.43
C SER A 263 14.25 -23.01 -16.25
N ASP A 264 14.93 -22.48 -17.25
CA ASP A 264 15.51 -21.12 -17.25
C ASP A 264 14.44 -20.04 -17.11
N ASN A 265 13.32 -20.17 -17.84
CA ASN A 265 12.17 -19.29 -17.70
C ASN A 265 11.56 -19.34 -16.28
N ALA A 266 11.46 -20.54 -15.69
CA ALA A 266 11.00 -20.71 -14.31
C ALA A 266 11.97 -20.05 -13.31
N GLY A 267 13.29 -20.15 -13.56
CA GLY A 267 14.31 -19.48 -12.78
C GLY A 267 14.18 -17.95 -12.82
N SER A 268 13.92 -17.41 -14.00
CA SER A 268 13.67 -15.97 -14.19
C SER A 268 12.43 -15.49 -13.41
N ALA A 269 11.32 -16.23 -13.45
CA ALA A 269 10.12 -15.93 -12.71
C ALA A 269 10.35 -15.97 -11.17
N LEU A 270 11.13 -16.94 -10.69
CA LEU A 270 11.49 -17.02 -9.28
C LEU A 270 12.38 -15.85 -8.83
N THR A 271 13.27 -15.38 -9.69
CA THR A 271 14.09 -14.19 -9.44
C THR A 271 13.22 -12.94 -9.33
N GLU A 272 12.20 -12.81 -10.17
CA GLU A 272 11.22 -11.71 -10.10
C GLU A 272 10.42 -11.76 -8.78
N ILE A 273 10.00 -12.96 -8.36
CA ILE A 273 9.31 -13.16 -7.07
C ILE A 273 10.22 -12.75 -5.90
N ASP A 274 11.50 -13.10 -5.92
CA ASP A 274 12.46 -12.67 -4.89
C ASP A 274 12.57 -11.14 -4.83
N GLU A 275 12.71 -10.48 -5.98
CA GLU A 275 12.80 -9.02 -6.06
C GLU A 275 11.52 -8.33 -5.57
N VAL A 276 10.34 -8.80 -5.99
CA VAL A 276 9.05 -8.27 -5.53
C VAL A 276 8.89 -8.46 -4.03
N SER A 277 9.27 -9.64 -3.50
CA SER A 277 9.21 -9.92 -2.07
C SER A 277 10.15 -9.02 -1.26
N ARG A 278 11.32 -8.70 -1.77
CA ARG A 278 12.25 -7.74 -1.16
C ARG A 278 11.67 -6.34 -1.11
N ARG A 279 11.14 -5.84 -2.24
CA ARG A 279 10.48 -4.52 -2.30
C ARG A 279 9.28 -4.45 -1.36
N LEU A 280 8.52 -5.53 -1.27
CA LEU A 280 7.38 -5.61 -0.34
C LEU A 280 7.87 -5.48 1.11
N ALA A 281 8.96 -6.14 1.49
CA ALA A 281 9.53 -6.02 2.83
C ALA A 281 9.97 -4.56 3.14
N GLU A 282 10.57 -3.85 2.19
CA GLU A 282 10.98 -2.44 2.34
C GLU A 282 9.76 -1.51 2.50
N LEU A 283 8.69 -1.73 1.71
CA LEU A 283 7.44 -0.98 1.84
C LEU A 283 6.78 -1.19 3.21
N ILE A 284 6.79 -2.42 3.70
CA ILE A 284 6.23 -2.76 5.01
C ILE A 284 7.03 -2.10 6.15
N GLU A 285 8.34 -2.02 6.04
CA GLU A 285 9.18 -1.29 7.00
C GLU A 285 8.80 0.20 7.03
N THR A 286 8.57 0.80 5.87
CA THR A 286 8.10 2.18 5.76
C THR A 286 6.73 2.36 6.42
N ILE A 287 5.78 1.43 6.17
CA ILE A 287 4.45 1.44 6.82
C ILE A 287 4.59 1.32 8.33
N SER A 288 5.43 0.42 8.82
CA SER A 288 5.67 0.23 10.26
C SER A 288 6.25 1.48 10.92
N HIS A 289 7.16 2.17 10.24
CA HIS A 289 7.69 3.44 10.71
C HIS A 289 6.60 4.54 10.75
N SER A 290 5.83 4.68 9.67
CA SER A 290 4.75 5.69 9.60
C SER A 290 3.69 5.45 10.66
N THR A 291 3.26 4.21 10.88
CA THR A 291 2.28 3.87 11.93
C THR A 291 2.82 4.15 13.33
N SER A 292 4.11 3.98 13.57
CA SER A 292 4.73 4.36 14.86
C SER A 292 4.65 5.87 15.11
N VAL A 293 4.94 6.69 14.09
CA VAL A 293 4.85 8.16 14.18
C VAL A 293 3.40 8.61 14.38
N GLU A 294 2.45 8.01 13.65
CA GLU A 294 1.02 8.32 13.79
C GLU A 294 0.48 7.93 15.18
N ALA A 295 0.94 6.80 15.74
CA ALA A 295 0.58 6.40 17.11
C ALA A 295 1.04 7.41 18.15
N GLU A 296 2.27 7.91 18.03
CA GLU A 296 2.80 8.95 18.91
C GLU A 296 2.00 10.26 18.77
N ALA A 297 1.69 10.69 17.55
CA ALA A 297 0.86 11.87 17.30
C ALA A 297 -0.55 11.73 17.90
N ALA A 298 -1.20 10.58 17.73
CA ALA A 298 -2.50 10.30 18.33
C ALA A 298 -2.45 10.37 19.87
N GLN A 299 -1.39 9.86 20.48
CA GLN A 299 -1.19 9.92 21.92
C GLN A 299 -1.01 11.36 22.42
N VAL A 300 -0.26 12.19 21.70
CA VAL A 300 -0.09 13.63 22.03
C VAL A 300 -1.43 14.36 21.96
N VAL A 301 -2.23 14.13 20.92
CA VAL A 301 -3.57 14.73 20.78
C VAL A 301 -4.48 14.28 21.91
N ALA A 302 -4.50 12.98 22.23
CA ALA A 302 -5.30 12.46 23.35
C ALA A 302 -4.93 13.11 24.68
N GLN A 303 -3.65 13.32 24.96
CA GLN A 303 -3.18 14.02 26.15
C GLN A 303 -3.57 15.50 26.16
N SER A 304 -3.57 16.16 25.00
CA SER A 304 -3.96 17.56 24.87
C SER A 304 -5.46 17.77 25.12
N ILE A 305 -6.29 16.79 24.78
CA ILE A 305 -7.75 16.78 25.01
C ILE A 305 -8.08 16.56 26.50
N GLN A 306 -7.23 15.88 27.25
CA GLN A 306 -7.44 15.62 28.68
C GLN A 306 -7.00 16.78 29.60
N ARG A 307 -6.26 17.74 29.09
CA ARG A 307 -5.86 18.99 29.81
C ARG A 307 -6.85 20.10 29.64
#